data_d8df13f6fd74ea3071ad13a731c9f5c7
#
_entry.id   d8df13f6fd74ea3071ad13a731c9f5c7
#
_cell.length_a   1.000
_cell.length_b   1.000
_cell.length_c   1.000
_cell.angle_alpha   90.00
_cell.angle_beta   90.00
_cell.angle_gamma   90.00
#
_symmetry.space_group_name_H-M   'P 1'
#
loop_
_entity.id
_entity.type
_entity.pdbx_description
1 polymer ?
#
loop_
_entity_poly.entity_id
_entity_poly.type
_entity_poly.pdbx_seq_one_letter_code
_entity_poly.pdbx_strand_id
1 'polypeptide(L)'
;MRLGWTTGKYSITYRAVKTVRINGKNKTQIVKTFGSEKQICEMYGVKDAKAWAKEQVRIMNEAEKEDSATFNIELCAANDLVSNEHHRFNGGYLFLQDIYYELGIHKICRAISARHPFEYDLNDILSRLIYSRILFPSSKRNSFEESKRFIEQPSFELHDVYRSLSVIAEEADYIQSRIFKNSTAVQKRNTQVIYYDCTNFYFEIDNEEDDKQFGKSKENRPLPIVGMGLFMDSDGIPISFCIYPGNRNEQTTMIPLEKKMLSGFDMSKFVVCTDSGLSSATNRVFNSYDSENGMRGYITTQPIKILKDFLQEWCMADDGWLLDGDRSGKKYRISELDNEKDRDKIFYRSRWIKEEGIVHTDSGDRKQIIEQKLIVSYSLKYRDFQRHVRKGQIERAAKMIERGRSSIERKKQNDPKRFIKTDHTTKYGEIADVSINSIDQSYIENEEKYDGFYAVCTNLNDNIGSIVRANKRRWEIEECFRIMKTDFEARPVYLNRKDRILAHFITCFISLIVYRYLEKKLNNKYTIDQILPTIQEMDFIKYEGKGYQPIYTRTELTDALHDAFGFCTSKQIVPIKKMRNIFSQTKK
;
A
#
# COMPACT_ATOMS: atom_id res chain seq x y z
N MET A 1 -11.48 5.70 44.63
CA MET A 1 -12.02 7.05 44.38
C MET A 1 -13.41 7.18 44.98
N ARG A 2 -13.92 8.40 45.22
CA ARG A 2 -15.29 8.67 45.70
C ARG A 2 -15.94 9.73 44.82
N LEU A 3 -17.27 9.74 44.77
CA LEU A 3 -18.03 10.82 44.16
C LEU A 3 -17.90 12.10 44.97
N GLY A 4 -17.43 13.16 44.39
CA GLY A 4 -17.43 14.51 44.93
C GLY A 4 -18.34 15.39 44.09
N TRP A 5 -18.88 16.45 44.68
CA TRP A 5 -19.68 17.44 43.95
C TRP A 5 -19.39 18.84 44.46
N THR A 6 -19.67 19.80 43.64
CA THR A 6 -19.61 21.22 44.00
C THR A 6 -20.95 21.83 43.60
N THR A 7 -21.60 22.48 44.59
CA THR A 7 -22.87 23.19 44.36
C THR A 7 -22.55 24.61 43.94
N GLY A 8 -22.87 24.95 42.70
CA GLY A 8 -22.82 26.29 42.18
C GLY A 8 -24.18 27.00 42.35
N LYS A 9 -24.24 28.28 41.98
CA LYS A 9 -25.46 29.10 42.13
C LYS A 9 -26.69 28.54 41.36
N TYR A 10 -26.43 27.77 40.27
CA TYR A 10 -27.49 27.29 39.34
C TYR A 10 -27.38 25.81 39.00
N SER A 11 -26.34 25.09 39.44
CA SER A 11 -26.15 23.68 39.10
C SER A 11 -25.18 22.97 40.04
N ILE A 12 -25.33 21.63 40.16
CA ILE A 12 -24.40 20.75 40.84
C ILE A 12 -23.46 20.14 39.79
N THR A 13 -22.15 20.20 40.05
CA THR A 13 -21.13 19.57 39.17
C THR A 13 -20.57 18.35 39.87
N TYR A 14 -20.62 17.17 39.23
CA TYR A 14 -20.13 15.91 39.72
C TYR A 14 -18.69 15.61 39.28
N ARG A 15 -17.88 15.04 40.19
CA ARG A 15 -16.46 14.74 39.95
C ARG A 15 -16.07 13.43 40.63
N ALA A 16 -15.13 12.69 40.01
CA ALA A 16 -14.41 11.64 40.72
C ALA A 16 -13.23 12.25 41.47
N VAL A 17 -13.12 12.01 42.78
CA VAL A 17 -12.05 12.54 43.62
C VAL A 17 -11.34 11.44 44.37
N LYS A 18 -10.01 11.60 44.58
CA LYS A 18 -9.16 10.69 45.34
C LYS A 18 -8.45 11.45 46.47
N THR A 19 -8.36 10.88 47.64
CA THR A 19 -7.56 11.43 48.73
C THR A 19 -6.12 10.97 48.55
N VAL A 20 -5.18 11.90 48.40
CA VAL A 20 -3.74 11.66 48.30
C VAL A 20 -3.02 12.31 49.47
N ARG A 21 -1.95 11.69 49.98
CA ARG A 21 -1.14 12.24 51.05
C ARG A 21 0.06 12.97 50.46
N ILE A 22 0.09 14.30 50.62
CA ILE A 22 1.18 15.15 50.12
C ILE A 22 1.77 15.89 51.32
N ASN A 23 3.08 15.75 51.54
CA ASN A 23 3.81 16.36 52.64
C ASN A 23 3.15 16.10 54.01
N GLY A 24 2.73 14.84 54.24
CA GLY A 24 2.11 14.40 55.50
C GLY A 24 0.63 14.79 55.69
N LYS A 25 0.05 15.61 54.80
CA LYS A 25 -1.34 16.09 54.86
C LYS A 25 -2.21 15.40 53.80
N ASN A 26 -3.44 15.03 54.16
CA ASN A 26 -4.40 14.49 53.21
C ASN A 26 -4.97 15.63 52.33
N LYS A 27 -4.81 15.54 51.01
CA LYS A 27 -5.41 16.46 50.02
C LYS A 27 -6.37 15.69 49.13
N THR A 28 -7.47 16.34 48.76
CA THR A 28 -8.41 15.79 47.79
C THR A 28 -7.96 16.24 46.38
N GLN A 29 -7.68 15.27 45.54
CA GLN A 29 -7.33 15.49 44.13
C GLN A 29 -8.53 15.12 43.26
N ILE A 30 -8.86 15.99 42.28
CA ILE A 30 -9.88 15.70 41.27
C ILE A 30 -9.21 14.81 40.21
N VAL A 31 -9.79 13.61 40.00
CA VAL A 31 -9.34 12.66 38.98
C VAL A 31 -10.07 12.89 37.67
N LYS A 32 -11.38 13.11 37.73
CA LYS A 32 -12.20 13.39 36.54
C LYS A 32 -13.40 14.28 36.91
N THR A 33 -13.72 15.25 36.07
CA THR A 33 -14.96 16.03 36.15
C THR A 33 -15.96 15.45 35.15
N PHE A 34 -17.15 15.07 35.61
CA PHE A 34 -18.20 14.50 34.77
C PHE A 34 -19.07 15.58 34.11
N GLY A 35 -19.17 16.76 34.69
CA GLY A 35 -19.98 17.85 34.23
C GLY A 35 -21.10 18.25 35.21
N SER A 36 -21.91 19.23 34.83
CA SER A 36 -23.09 19.63 35.57
C SER A 36 -24.23 18.61 35.40
N GLU A 37 -25.17 18.60 36.33
CA GLU A 37 -26.34 17.72 36.31
C GLU A 37 -27.08 17.78 34.98
N LYS A 38 -27.31 19.00 34.47
CA LYS A 38 -27.95 19.23 33.18
C LYS A 38 -27.14 18.66 32.01
N GLN A 39 -25.83 18.90 31.97
CA GLN A 39 -24.92 18.38 30.93
C GLN A 39 -24.89 16.84 30.92
N ILE A 40 -24.86 16.19 32.07
CA ILE A 40 -24.87 14.74 32.16
C ILE A 40 -26.18 14.16 31.65
N CYS A 41 -27.32 14.74 32.04
CA CYS A 41 -28.63 14.28 31.58
C CYS A 41 -28.80 14.45 30.06
N GLU A 42 -28.37 15.58 29.50
CA GLU A 42 -28.47 15.86 28.06
C GLU A 42 -27.51 14.98 27.24
N MET A 43 -26.25 14.84 27.68
CA MET A 43 -25.22 14.14 26.92
C MET A 43 -25.39 12.61 26.95
N TYR A 44 -25.84 12.05 28.06
CA TYR A 44 -25.96 10.60 28.26
C TYR A 44 -27.40 10.07 28.32
N GLY A 45 -28.39 10.94 28.14
CA GLY A 45 -29.81 10.56 28.11
C GLY A 45 -30.33 9.97 29.41
N VAL A 46 -29.73 10.31 30.57
CA VAL A 46 -30.06 9.76 31.89
C VAL A 46 -30.97 10.71 32.68
N LYS A 47 -31.88 10.15 33.49
CA LYS A 47 -32.80 10.93 34.32
C LYS A 47 -32.17 11.34 35.66
N ASP A 48 -31.20 10.59 36.15
CA ASP A 48 -30.51 10.83 37.44
C ASP A 48 -29.01 10.92 37.22
N ALA A 49 -28.49 12.14 37.09
CA ALA A 49 -27.07 12.42 36.92
C ALA A 49 -26.20 11.96 38.09
N LYS A 50 -26.76 11.99 39.34
CA LYS A 50 -26.03 11.54 40.55
C LYS A 50 -25.86 10.02 40.57
N ALA A 51 -26.91 9.27 40.27
CA ALA A 51 -26.83 7.82 40.16
C ALA A 51 -25.85 7.40 39.05
N TRP A 52 -25.93 8.04 37.89
CA TRP A 52 -25.00 7.82 36.78
C TRP A 52 -23.54 8.12 37.20
N ALA A 53 -23.29 9.28 37.83
CA ALA A 53 -21.92 9.66 38.24
C ALA A 53 -21.39 8.71 39.34
N LYS A 54 -22.25 8.20 40.24
CA LYS A 54 -21.88 7.19 41.24
C LYS A 54 -21.48 5.88 40.59
N GLU A 55 -22.21 5.46 39.56
CA GLU A 55 -21.91 4.26 38.79
C GLU A 55 -20.57 4.43 38.03
N GLN A 56 -20.31 5.60 37.41
CA GLN A 56 -19.03 5.88 36.80
C GLN A 56 -17.86 5.78 37.77
N VAL A 57 -18.02 6.32 39.00
CA VAL A 57 -16.99 6.18 40.03
C VAL A 57 -16.83 4.72 40.48
N ARG A 58 -17.90 3.93 40.51
CA ARG A 58 -17.84 2.48 40.81
C ARG A 58 -17.00 1.77 39.71
N ILE A 59 -17.30 2.02 38.43
CA ILE A 59 -16.56 1.48 37.29
C ILE A 59 -15.08 1.88 37.34
N MET A 60 -14.78 3.15 37.64
CA MET A 60 -13.41 3.63 37.79
C MET A 60 -12.67 2.97 38.96
N ASN A 61 -13.35 2.69 40.09
CA ASN A 61 -12.75 1.99 41.23
C ASN A 61 -12.50 0.51 40.94
N GLU A 62 -13.39 -0.15 40.22
CA GLU A 62 -13.20 -1.52 39.75
C GLU A 62 -12.01 -1.63 38.81
N ALA A 63 -11.91 -0.70 37.84
CA ALA A 63 -10.76 -0.61 36.95
C ALA A 63 -9.43 -0.37 37.70
N GLU A 64 -9.43 0.54 38.70
CA GLU A 64 -8.25 0.79 39.54
C GLU A 64 -7.84 -0.44 40.38
N LYS A 65 -8.81 -1.20 40.91
CA LYS A 65 -8.55 -2.46 41.62
C LYS A 65 -7.96 -3.52 40.67
N GLU A 66 -8.48 -3.61 39.44
CA GLU A 66 -7.97 -4.53 38.45
C GLU A 66 -6.54 -4.16 38.03
N ASP A 67 -6.26 -2.86 37.80
CA ASP A 67 -4.92 -2.36 37.44
C ASP A 67 -3.89 -2.50 38.59
N SER A 68 -4.33 -2.55 39.86
CA SER A 68 -3.48 -2.73 41.04
C SER A 68 -3.42 -4.18 41.54
N ALA A 69 -4.07 -5.13 40.87
CA ALA A 69 -4.08 -6.52 41.26
C ALA A 69 -2.69 -7.15 41.15
N THR A 70 -2.27 -7.85 42.21
CA THR A 70 -1.04 -8.66 42.19
C THR A 70 -1.42 -10.11 41.91
N PHE A 71 -0.70 -10.75 40.97
CA PHE A 71 -0.93 -12.13 40.57
C PHE A 71 0.22 -13.01 41.08
N ASN A 72 -0.09 -14.10 41.79
CA ASN A 72 0.87 -15.14 42.12
C ASN A 72 0.79 -16.25 41.06
N ILE A 73 1.92 -16.57 40.43
CA ILE A 73 2.06 -17.64 39.45
C ILE A 73 2.91 -18.72 40.08
N GLU A 74 2.34 -19.92 40.23
CA GLU A 74 3.02 -21.08 40.77
C GLU A 74 3.49 -21.96 39.61
N LEU A 75 4.80 -22.18 39.53
CA LEU A 75 5.43 -23.06 38.55
C LEU A 75 6.14 -24.19 39.30
N CYS A 76 5.93 -25.42 38.88
CA CYS A 76 6.55 -26.59 39.47
C CYS A 76 7.55 -27.19 38.47
N ALA A 77 8.82 -27.29 38.85
CA ALA A 77 9.87 -27.86 38.02
C ALA A 77 9.68 -29.37 37.71
N ALA A 78 8.82 -30.05 38.45
CA ALA A 78 8.50 -31.46 38.25
C ALA A 78 7.36 -31.69 37.23
N ASN A 79 6.65 -30.64 36.82
CA ASN A 79 5.56 -30.76 35.85
C ASN A 79 6.09 -30.61 34.43
N ASP A 80 5.79 -31.57 33.58
CA ASP A 80 6.07 -31.49 32.16
C ASP A 80 5.14 -30.49 31.44
N LEU A 81 5.61 -29.95 30.30
CA LEU A 81 4.74 -29.17 29.42
C LEU A 81 3.69 -30.08 28.78
N VAL A 82 2.48 -29.56 28.62
CA VAL A 82 1.40 -30.30 27.94
C VAL A 82 1.79 -30.46 26.44
N SER A 83 1.78 -31.70 25.94
CA SER A 83 2.14 -31.99 24.57
C SER A 83 1.16 -31.34 23.59
N ASN A 84 1.69 -30.71 22.54
CA ASN A 84 0.94 -30.00 21.49
C ASN A 84 0.14 -28.78 21.97
N GLU A 85 0.41 -28.24 23.14
CA GLU A 85 -0.18 -26.99 23.61
C GLU A 85 0.71 -25.79 23.29
N HIS A 86 0.11 -24.74 22.73
CA HIS A 86 0.80 -23.47 22.50
C HIS A 86 0.80 -22.64 23.79
N HIS A 87 1.98 -22.27 24.26
CA HIS A 87 2.15 -21.40 25.45
C HIS A 87 2.42 -19.94 25.07
N ARG A 88 2.80 -19.68 23.83
CA ARG A 88 3.13 -18.36 23.30
C ARG A 88 2.13 -17.94 22.22
N PHE A 89 1.49 -16.79 22.44
CA PHE A 89 0.43 -16.28 21.56
C PHE A 89 0.77 -14.88 21.09
N ASN A 90 0.59 -14.60 19.79
CA ASN A 90 0.78 -13.25 19.25
C ASN A 90 -0.45 -12.39 19.52
N GLY A 91 -0.23 -11.16 20.00
CA GLY A 91 -1.25 -10.14 20.20
C GLY A 91 -1.13 -8.95 19.24
N GLY A 92 -0.10 -8.90 18.39
CA GLY A 92 0.09 -7.82 17.41
C GLY A 92 -1.01 -7.76 16.35
N TYR A 93 -1.70 -8.88 16.09
CA TYR A 93 -2.85 -8.90 15.19
C TYR A 93 -4.02 -8.00 15.66
N LEU A 94 -4.08 -7.65 16.95
CA LEU A 94 -5.18 -6.82 17.50
C LEU A 94 -5.24 -5.43 16.85
N PHE A 95 -4.10 -4.87 16.44
CA PHE A 95 -4.06 -3.62 15.69
C PHE A 95 -4.63 -3.78 14.28
N LEU A 96 -4.38 -4.94 13.65
CA LEU A 96 -4.94 -5.27 12.33
C LEU A 96 -6.44 -5.57 12.42
N GLN A 97 -6.86 -6.20 13.52
CA GLN A 97 -8.27 -6.51 13.82
C GLN A 97 -9.09 -5.22 13.95
N ASP A 98 -8.60 -4.22 14.66
CA ASP A 98 -9.26 -2.92 14.79
C ASP A 98 -9.55 -2.29 13.41
N ILE A 99 -8.54 -2.23 12.54
CA ILE A 99 -8.69 -1.70 11.18
C ILE A 99 -9.64 -2.56 10.33
N TYR A 100 -9.55 -3.89 10.44
CA TYR A 100 -10.40 -4.82 9.72
C TYR A 100 -11.88 -4.59 10.03
N TYR A 101 -12.20 -4.40 11.31
CA TYR A 101 -13.57 -4.13 11.77
C TYR A 101 -14.01 -2.71 11.45
N GLU A 102 -13.14 -1.71 11.58
CA GLU A 102 -13.38 -0.32 11.20
C GLU A 102 -13.73 -0.19 9.70
N LEU A 103 -13.01 -0.93 8.83
CA LEU A 103 -13.32 -1.03 7.39
C LEU A 103 -14.60 -1.84 7.10
N GLY A 104 -15.25 -2.39 8.12
CA GLY A 104 -16.50 -3.13 7.99
C GLY A 104 -16.38 -4.42 7.17
N ILE A 105 -15.19 -5.04 7.09
CA ILE A 105 -14.97 -6.27 6.31
C ILE A 105 -15.80 -7.41 6.91
N HIS A 106 -15.97 -7.46 8.23
CA HIS A 106 -16.86 -8.39 8.92
C HIS A 106 -18.32 -8.29 8.44
N LYS A 107 -18.81 -7.08 8.10
CA LYS A 107 -20.17 -6.87 7.56
C LYS A 107 -20.28 -7.39 6.12
N ILE A 108 -19.18 -7.26 5.35
CA ILE A 108 -19.08 -7.84 4.00
C ILE A 108 -19.18 -9.37 4.09
N CYS A 109 -18.40 -9.99 4.97
CA CYS A 109 -18.45 -11.44 5.21
C CYS A 109 -19.85 -11.91 5.61
N ARG A 110 -20.52 -11.20 6.53
CA ARG A 110 -21.91 -11.51 6.93
C ARG A 110 -22.88 -11.43 5.77
N ALA A 111 -22.75 -10.40 4.90
CA ALA A 111 -23.60 -10.25 3.73
C ALA A 111 -23.36 -11.36 2.69
N ILE A 112 -22.12 -11.84 2.55
CA ILE A 112 -21.78 -13.00 1.71
C ILE A 112 -22.39 -14.28 2.30
N SER A 113 -22.19 -14.53 3.61
CA SER A 113 -22.73 -15.71 4.29
C SER A 113 -24.26 -15.80 4.18
N ALA A 114 -24.96 -14.67 4.10
CA ALA A 114 -26.41 -14.67 3.90
C ALA A 114 -26.85 -15.11 2.50
N ARG A 115 -25.95 -15.15 1.53
CA ARG A 115 -26.24 -15.53 0.12
C ARG A 115 -25.76 -16.93 -0.26
N HIS A 116 -24.88 -17.53 0.56
CA HIS A 116 -24.25 -18.81 0.26
C HIS A 116 -24.58 -19.86 1.32
N PRO A 117 -24.90 -21.12 0.92
CA PRO A 117 -25.23 -22.20 1.85
C PRO A 117 -23.96 -22.90 2.39
N PHE A 118 -23.22 -22.27 3.28
CA PHE A 118 -22.10 -22.86 4.01
C PHE A 118 -22.24 -22.65 5.53
N GLU A 119 -21.64 -23.52 6.33
CA GLU A 119 -21.78 -23.51 7.80
C GLU A 119 -20.60 -22.88 8.53
N TYR A 120 -19.43 -22.74 7.86
CA TYR A 120 -18.23 -22.15 8.50
C TYR A 120 -18.33 -20.62 8.64
N ASP A 121 -17.63 -20.06 9.61
CA ASP A 121 -17.52 -18.61 9.79
C ASP A 121 -16.52 -18.00 8.78
N LEU A 122 -17.05 -17.45 7.67
CA LEU A 122 -16.27 -16.78 6.64
C LEU A 122 -15.48 -15.59 7.20
N ASN A 123 -16.04 -14.88 8.20
CA ASN A 123 -15.36 -13.73 8.81
C ASN A 123 -14.14 -14.17 9.62
N ASP A 124 -14.26 -15.25 10.39
CA ASP A 124 -13.12 -15.79 11.13
C ASP A 124 -12.01 -16.26 10.18
N ILE A 125 -12.38 -17.03 9.12
CA ILE A 125 -11.40 -17.49 8.11
C ILE A 125 -10.69 -16.31 7.43
N LEU A 126 -11.46 -15.36 6.85
CA LEU A 126 -10.89 -14.26 6.07
C LEU A 126 -10.01 -13.36 6.94
N SER A 127 -10.43 -13.05 8.16
CA SER A 127 -9.66 -12.23 9.10
C SER A 127 -8.32 -12.89 9.42
N ARG A 128 -8.32 -14.21 9.72
CA ARG A 128 -7.10 -14.97 10.01
C ARG A 128 -6.16 -15.05 8.80
N LEU A 129 -6.71 -15.23 7.60
CA LEU A 129 -5.91 -15.22 6.36
C LEU A 129 -5.24 -13.86 6.11
N ILE A 130 -5.91 -12.75 6.44
CA ILE A 130 -5.37 -11.40 6.32
C ILE A 130 -4.30 -11.14 7.38
N TYR A 131 -4.57 -11.44 8.67
CA TYR A 131 -3.59 -11.24 9.73
C TYR A 131 -2.35 -12.10 9.53
N SER A 132 -2.52 -13.39 9.16
CA SER A 132 -1.38 -14.26 8.86
C SER A 132 -0.61 -13.79 7.62
N ARG A 133 -1.28 -13.23 6.61
CA ARG A 133 -0.59 -12.70 5.43
C ARG A 133 0.31 -11.51 5.76
N ILE A 134 -0.09 -10.68 6.71
CA ILE A 134 0.69 -9.51 7.14
C ILE A 134 1.79 -9.93 8.14
N LEU A 135 1.46 -10.77 9.13
CA LEU A 135 2.36 -11.10 10.23
C LEU A 135 3.28 -12.29 9.92
N PHE A 136 2.75 -13.34 9.33
CA PHE A 136 3.44 -14.61 9.09
C PHE A 136 3.13 -15.12 7.68
N PRO A 137 3.64 -14.41 6.64
CA PRO A 137 3.33 -14.73 5.25
C PRO A 137 3.78 -16.16 4.91
N SER A 138 2.84 -16.94 4.35
CA SER A 138 3.07 -18.36 4.07
C SER A 138 1.98 -18.95 3.16
N SER A 139 2.04 -20.27 2.92
CA SER A 139 0.98 -21.02 2.22
C SER A 139 -0.34 -21.00 3.01
N LYS A 140 -1.47 -21.28 2.36
CA LYS A 140 -2.79 -21.32 3.03
C LYS A 140 -2.86 -22.36 4.14
N ARG A 141 -2.19 -23.51 3.97
CA ARG A 141 -2.08 -24.53 5.01
C ARG A 141 -1.31 -23.99 6.22
N ASN A 142 -0.17 -23.39 6.00
CA ASN A 142 0.63 -22.84 7.08
C ASN A 142 -0.04 -21.61 7.72
N SER A 143 -0.73 -20.76 6.95
CA SER A 143 -1.52 -19.66 7.51
C SER A 143 -2.61 -20.14 8.48
N PHE A 144 -3.20 -21.33 8.24
CA PHE A 144 -4.10 -21.97 9.20
C PHE A 144 -3.38 -22.35 10.48
N GLU A 145 -2.20 -22.97 10.40
CA GLU A 145 -1.39 -23.33 11.60
C GLU A 145 -0.94 -22.05 12.33
N GLU A 146 -0.45 -21.03 11.63
CA GLU A 146 -0.07 -19.76 12.23
C GLU A 146 -1.25 -19.03 12.91
N SER A 147 -2.47 -19.21 12.41
CA SER A 147 -3.67 -18.62 13.05
C SER A 147 -3.93 -19.14 14.46
N LYS A 148 -3.44 -20.34 14.79
CA LYS A 148 -3.51 -20.92 16.15
C LYS A 148 -2.56 -20.23 17.14
N ARG A 149 -1.62 -19.43 16.67
CA ARG A 149 -0.73 -18.60 17.49
C ARG A 149 -1.38 -17.29 17.94
N PHE A 150 -2.52 -16.91 17.40
CA PHE A 150 -3.24 -15.73 17.87
C PHE A 150 -3.91 -15.98 19.20
N ILE A 151 -4.04 -14.94 20.03
CA ILE A 151 -4.67 -15.08 21.36
C ILE A 151 -6.10 -15.61 21.24
N GLU A 152 -6.86 -15.13 20.25
CA GLU A 152 -8.19 -15.67 19.92
C GLU A 152 -8.02 -16.83 18.93
N GLN A 153 -8.36 -18.04 19.35
CA GLN A 153 -8.20 -19.26 18.56
C GLN A 153 -9.19 -19.30 17.38
N PRO A 154 -8.79 -19.90 16.24
CA PRO A 154 -9.68 -20.08 15.10
C PRO A 154 -10.82 -21.06 15.43
N SER A 155 -12.01 -20.80 14.88
CA SER A 155 -13.20 -21.63 15.07
C SER A 155 -13.52 -22.53 13.86
N PHE A 156 -12.58 -22.69 12.93
CA PHE A 156 -12.75 -23.42 11.67
C PHE A 156 -11.61 -24.43 11.45
N GLU A 157 -11.83 -25.34 10.48
CA GLU A 157 -10.86 -26.35 10.11
C GLU A 157 -10.14 -26.02 8.79
N LEU A 158 -9.01 -26.68 8.52
CA LEU A 158 -8.21 -26.45 7.30
C LEU A 158 -9.05 -26.63 6.01
N HIS A 159 -9.96 -27.59 5.97
CA HIS A 159 -10.78 -27.82 4.78
C HIS A 159 -11.74 -26.64 4.50
N ASP A 160 -12.20 -25.94 5.53
CA ASP A 160 -13.06 -24.76 5.39
C ASP A 160 -12.29 -23.58 4.76
N VAL A 161 -10.99 -23.45 5.07
CA VAL A 161 -10.12 -22.48 4.39
C VAL A 161 -10.17 -22.69 2.88
N TYR A 162 -9.97 -23.91 2.40
CA TYR A 162 -9.98 -24.17 0.96
C TYR A 162 -11.38 -24.04 0.31
N ARG A 163 -12.44 -24.30 1.04
CA ARG A 163 -13.84 -24.07 0.57
C ARG A 163 -14.14 -22.58 0.47
N SER A 164 -13.73 -21.81 1.49
CA SER A 164 -13.96 -20.36 1.51
C SER A 164 -13.25 -19.61 0.39
N LEU A 165 -12.09 -20.11 -0.11
CA LEU A 165 -11.39 -19.48 -1.23
C LEU A 165 -12.27 -19.41 -2.49
N SER A 166 -13.08 -20.42 -2.79
CA SER A 166 -13.98 -20.39 -3.96
C SER A 166 -15.07 -19.33 -3.81
N VAL A 167 -15.65 -19.20 -2.62
CA VAL A 167 -16.66 -18.16 -2.31
C VAL A 167 -16.04 -16.76 -2.36
N ILE A 168 -14.83 -16.57 -1.81
CA ILE A 168 -14.11 -15.29 -1.86
C ILE A 168 -13.83 -14.88 -3.31
N ALA A 169 -13.49 -15.83 -4.17
CA ALA A 169 -13.27 -15.57 -5.59
C ALA A 169 -14.54 -15.18 -6.34
N GLU A 170 -15.65 -15.87 -6.08
CA GLU A 170 -16.96 -15.58 -6.68
C GLU A 170 -17.43 -14.16 -6.31
N GLU A 171 -17.20 -13.75 -5.08
CA GLU A 171 -17.59 -12.46 -4.53
C GLU A 171 -16.51 -11.35 -4.68
N ALA A 172 -15.47 -11.60 -5.49
CA ALA A 172 -14.30 -10.72 -5.61
C ALA A 172 -14.67 -9.27 -5.95
N ASP A 173 -15.62 -9.06 -6.85
CA ASP A 173 -16.05 -7.73 -7.29
C ASP A 173 -16.87 -7.02 -6.22
N TYR A 174 -17.74 -7.75 -5.56
CA TYR A 174 -18.53 -7.26 -4.43
C TYR A 174 -17.61 -6.86 -3.28
N ILE A 175 -16.64 -7.69 -2.91
CA ILE A 175 -15.67 -7.41 -1.84
C ILE A 175 -14.91 -6.11 -2.13
N GLN A 176 -14.33 -5.96 -3.33
CA GLN A 176 -13.56 -4.77 -3.71
C GLN A 176 -14.41 -3.49 -3.65
N SER A 177 -15.60 -3.50 -4.25
CA SER A 177 -16.49 -2.34 -4.28
C SER A 177 -16.97 -1.94 -2.87
N ARG A 178 -17.28 -2.93 -2.02
CA ARG A 178 -17.72 -2.67 -0.64
C ARG A 178 -16.62 -2.16 0.25
N ILE A 179 -15.40 -2.72 0.16
CA ILE A 179 -14.24 -2.21 0.90
C ILE A 179 -13.97 -0.76 0.50
N PHE A 180 -14.00 -0.44 -0.80
CA PHE A 180 -13.83 0.94 -1.24
C PHE A 180 -14.90 1.87 -0.63
N LYS A 181 -16.20 1.53 -0.72
CA LYS A 181 -17.29 2.32 -0.13
C LYS A 181 -17.15 2.48 1.38
N ASN A 182 -16.83 1.42 2.09
CA ASN A 182 -16.62 1.48 3.54
C ASN A 182 -15.42 2.35 3.91
N SER A 183 -14.32 2.23 3.16
CA SER A 183 -13.12 3.02 3.39
C SER A 183 -13.32 4.52 3.23
N THR A 184 -14.25 4.95 2.37
CA THR A 184 -14.62 6.38 2.23
C THR A 184 -15.38 6.91 3.45
N ALA A 185 -16.07 6.04 4.18
CA ALA A 185 -16.76 6.40 5.43
C ALA A 185 -15.78 6.50 6.62
N VAL A 186 -14.72 5.70 6.62
CA VAL A 186 -13.64 5.75 7.64
C VAL A 186 -12.78 7.00 7.47
N GLN A 187 -12.39 7.27 6.24
CA GLN A 187 -11.57 8.44 5.89
C GLN A 187 -11.88 8.89 4.46
N LYS A 188 -11.98 10.22 4.26
CA LYS A 188 -12.13 10.77 2.91
C LYS A 188 -10.98 10.32 2.01
N ARG A 189 -11.30 9.55 0.96
CA ARG A 189 -10.33 9.07 -0.04
C ARG A 189 -10.03 10.18 -1.06
N ASN A 190 -8.76 10.31 -1.42
CA ASN A 190 -8.33 11.27 -2.45
C ASN A 190 -8.29 10.60 -3.83
N THR A 191 -9.44 10.53 -4.49
CA THR A 191 -9.62 9.87 -5.79
C THR A 191 -9.61 10.83 -6.99
N GLN A 192 -9.21 12.09 -6.80
CA GLN A 192 -9.10 13.04 -7.91
C GLN A 192 -8.06 12.61 -8.94
N VAL A 193 -6.92 12.10 -8.47
CA VAL A 193 -5.91 11.42 -9.28
C VAL A 193 -5.79 9.99 -8.79
N ILE A 194 -5.92 9.05 -9.70
CA ILE A 194 -5.73 7.62 -9.44
C ILE A 194 -4.55 7.09 -10.25
N TYR A 195 -3.81 6.17 -9.69
CA TYR A 195 -2.63 5.57 -10.30
C TYR A 195 -2.94 4.18 -10.79
N TYR A 196 -2.51 3.85 -11.99
CA TYR A 196 -2.62 2.50 -12.52
C TYR A 196 -1.26 1.99 -12.96
N ASP A 197 -0.94 0.78 -12.54
CA ASP A 197 0.23 0.05 -13.02
C ASP A 197 -0.02 -1.45 -12.98
N CYS A 198 0.84 -2.20 -13.69
CA CYS A 198 0.78 -3.64 -13.81
C CYS A 198 2.04 -4.29 -13.25
N THR A 199 1.86 -5.48 -12.67
CA THR A 199 2.95 -6.34 -12.28
C THR A 199 2.62 -7.79 -12.60
N ASN A 200 3.53 -8.73 -12.33
CA ASN A 200 3.27 -10.15 -12.49
C ASN A 200 3.84 -10.97 -11.32
N PHE A 201 3.26 -12.16 -11.16
CA PHE A 201 3.62 -13.12 -10.12
C PHE A 201 3.90 -14.45 -10.80
N TYR A 202 5.02 -15.08 -10.47
CA TYR A 202 5.43 -16.35 -11.06
C TYR A 202 4.90 -17.55 -10.28
N PHE A 203 4.82 -18.67 -10.98
CA PHE A 203 4.49 -19.99 -10.45
C PHE A 203 5.66 -20.92 -10.68
N GLU A 204 5.99 -21.72 -9.69
CA GLU A 204 7.04 -22.75 -9.79
C GLU A 204 6.46 -24.02 -10.41
N ILE A 205 6.09 -23.91 -11.68
CA ILE A 205 5.57 -24.99 -12.54
C ILE A 205 6.30 -24.96 -13.88
N ASP A 206 6.41 -26.12 -14.52
CA ASP A 206 7.16 -26.25 -15.78
C ASP A 206 6.29 -25.95 -17.02
N ASN A 207 4.97 -26.13 -16.94
CA ASN A 207 4.05 -25.99 -18.06
C ASN A 207 3.01 -24.89 -17.83
N GLU A 208 2.53 -24.32 -18.92
CA GLU A 208 1.41 -23.39 -18.91
C GLU A 208 0.10 -24.12 -18.54
N GLU A 209 -0.74 -23.43 -17.76
CA GLU A 209 -2.06 -23.92 -17.37
C GLU A 209 -2.99 -22.74 -17.08
N ASP A 210 -4.17 -22.68 -17.68
CA ASP A 210 -5.16 -21.59 -17.52
C ASP A 210 -4.55 -20.19 -17.74
N ASP A 211 -4.65 -19.32 -16.73
CA ASP A 211 -4.08 -17.97 -16.75
C ASP A 211 -2.56 -17.94 -16.48
N LYS A 212 -1.98 -19.06 -16.04
CA LYS A 212 -0.54 -19.24 -15.82
C LYS A 212 0.15 -19.46 -17.17
N GLN A 213 0.63 -18.40 -17.79
CA GLN A 213 1.17 -18.39 -19.13
C GLN A 213 2.60 -17.83 -19.14
N PHE A 214 3.44 -18.32 -20.06
CA PHE A 214 4.73 -17.67 -20.29
C PHE A 214 4.53 -16.28 -20.87
N GLY A 215 5.24 -15.32 -20.31
CA GLY A 215 5.12 -13.93 -20.70
C GLY A 215 6.35 -13.12 -20.34
N LYS A 216 6.25 -11.79 -20.50
CA LYS A 216 7.33 -10.88 -20.14
C LYS A 216 7.46 -10.78 -18.61
N SER A 217 8.20 -11.70 -18.00
CA SER A 217 8.49 -11.67 -16.56
C SER A 217 9.26 -10.39 -16.19
N LYS A 218 8.72 -9.61 -15.25
CA LYS A 218 9.42 -8.42 -14.70
C LYS A 218 10.66 -8.80 -13.88
N GLU A 219 10.82 -10.09 -13.53
CA GLU A 219 11.95 -10.63 -12.79
C GLU A 219 12.92 -11.45 -13.65
N ASN A 220 12.64 -11.54 -14.96
CA ASN A 220 13.42 -12.32 -15.91
C ASN A 220 13.51 -13.82 -15.55
N ARG A 221 12.49 -14.37 -14.88
CA ARG A 221 12.37 -15.81 -14.61
C ARG A 221 11.72 -16.52 -15.79
N PRO A 222 12.23 -17.67 -16.22
CA PRO A 222 11.64 -18.47 -17.29
C PRO A 222 10.52 -19.39 -16.74
N LEU A 223 9.55 -18.81 -16.05
CA LEU A 223 8.44 -19.52 -15.42
C LEU A 223 7.12 -18.91 -15.85
N PRO A 224 6.01 -19.70 -15.89
CA PRO A 224 4.68 -19.18 -16.11
C PRO A 224 4.31 -18.10 -15.07
N ILE A 225 3.63 -17.07 -15.54
CA ILE A 225 3.22 -15.92 -14.72
C ILE A 225 1.74 -15.64 -14.86
N VAL A 226 1.19 -14.95 -13.88
CA VAL A 226 -0.11 -14.29 -13.94
C VAL A 226 0.13 -12.80 -13.77
N GLY A 227 -0.49 -11.99 -14.61
CA GLY A 227 -0.43 -10.53 -14.51
C GLY A 227 -1.47 -9.98 -13.54
N MET A 228 -1.14 -8.86 -12.90
CA MET A 228 -2.03 -8.08 -12.04
C MET A 228 -1.99 -6.61 -12.42
N GLY A 229 -3.15 -6.01 -12.69
CA GLY A 229 -3.33 -4.57 -12.78
C GLY A 229 -3.95 -4.04 -11.49
N LEU A 230 -3.45 -2.93 -10.96
CA LEU A 230 -3.86 -2.33 -9.70
C LEU A 230 -4.20 -0.86 -9.91
N PHE A 231 -5.36 -0.41 -9.39
CA PHE A 231 -5.65 1.00 -9.17
C PHE A 231 -5.43 1.38 -7.72
N MET A 232 -4.84 2.55 -7.51
CA MET A 232 -4.51 3.14 -6.21
C MET A 232 -4.92 4.62 -6.22
N ASP A 233 -5.38 5.15 -5.09
CA ASP A 233 -5.67 6.58 -4.95
C ASP A 233 -4.40 7.41 -4.65
N SER A 234 -4.59 8.73 -4.58
CA SER A 234 -3.50 9.66 -4.26
C SER A 234 -2.97 9.57 -2.83
N ASP A 235 -3.59 8.78 -1.98
CA ASP A 235 -3.13 8.54 -0.61
C ASP A 235 -2.39 7.21 -0.45
N GLY A 236 -2.08 6.53 -1.55
CA GLY A 236 -1.36 5.27 -1.54
C GLY A 236 -2.22 4.06 -1.16
N ILE A 237 -3.55 4.21 -1.15
CA ILE A 237 -4.46 3.12 -0.78
C ILE A 237 -5.04 2.47 -2.03
N PRO A 238 -4.97 1.12 -2.16
CA PRO A 238 -5.57 0.40 -3.26
C PRO A 238 -7.09 0.65 -3.40
N ILE A 239 -7.56 0.72 -4.65
CA ILE A 239 -8.98 0.89 -4.99
C ILE A 239 -9.55 -0.40 -5.53
N SER A 240 -8.93 -0.95 -6.57
CA SER A 240 -9.37 -2.15 -7.26
C SER A 240 -8.21 -2.80 -8.01
N PHE A 241 -8.34 -4.10 -8.29
CA PHE A 241 -7.37 -4.83 -9.09
C PHE A 241 -8.05 -5.83 -10.02
N CYS A 242 -7.30 -6.29 -11.03
CA CYS A 242 -7.66 -7.43 -11.86
C CYS A 242 -6.48 -8.38 -12.03
N ILE A 243 -6.78 -9.64 -12.31
CA ILE A 243 -5.82 -10.67 -12.69
C ILE A 243 -6.06 -11.02 -14.15
N TYR A 244 -4.98 -11.28 -14.89
CA TYR A 244 -5.04 -11.62 -16.31
C TYR A 244 -3.94 -12.61 -16.69
N PRO A 245 -4.10 -13.37 -17.80
CA PRO A 245 -3.10 -14.33 -18.27
C PRO A 245 -1.73 -13.68 -18.51
N GLY A 246 -0.65 -14.40 -18.19
CA GLY A 246 0.71 -13.89 -18.25
C GLY A 246 1.21 -13.44 -19.62
N ASN A 247 0.60 -13.95 -20.70
CA ASN A 247 0.89 -13.58 -22.08
C ASN A 247 0.07 -12.38 -22.62
N ARG A 248 -0.89 -11.86 -21.81
CA ARG A 248 -1.75 -10.75 -22.24
C ARG A 248 -1.00 -9.42 -22.22
N ASN A 249 -1.30 -8.57 -23.22
CA ASN A 249 -0.77 -7.20 -23.25
C ASN A 249 -1.35 -6.35 -22.11
N GLU A 250 -0.48 -5.82 -21.25
CA GLU A 250 -0.84 -4.99 -20.09
C GLU A 250 -1.70 -3.77 -20.48
N GLN A 251 -1.50 -3.16 -21.66
CA GLN A 251 -2.26 -2.01 -22.14
C GLN A 251 -3.77 -2.27 -22.27
N THR A 252 -4.16 -3.53 -22.50
CA THR A 252 -5.58 -3.90 -22.67
C THR A 252 -6.33 -4.13 -21.37
N THR A 253 -5.65 -4.06 -20.23
CA THR A 253 -6.22 -4.43 -18.91
C THR A 253 -6.81 -3.22 -18.16
N MET A 254 -6.38 -2.01 -18.48
CA MET A 254 -6.79 -0.78 -17.79
C MET A 254 -8.28 -0.46 -17.99
N ILE A 255 -8.72 -0.35 -19.24
CA ILE A 255 -10.11 0.05 -19.57
C ILE A 255 -11.17 -0.88 -18.96
N PRO A 256 -11.05 -2.23 -19.04
CA PRO A 256 -12.01 -3.13 -18.40
C PRO A 256 -12.12 -2.89 -16.88
N LEU A 257 -11.00 -2.62 -16.19
CA LEU A 257 -11.00 -2.34 -14.76
C LEU A 257 -11.59 -0.96 -14.46
N GLU A 258 -11.31 0.06 -15.27
CA GLU A 258 -11.95 1.38 -15.18
C GLU A 258 -13.46 1.31 -15.36
N LYS A 259 -13.95 0.57 -16.37
CA LYS A 259 -15.38 0.36 -16.59
C LYS A 259 -16.06 -0.27 -15.37
N LYS A 260 -15.39 -1.24 -14.72
CA LYS A 260 -15.84 -1.84 -13.47
C LYS A 260 -15.93 -0.82 -12.35
N MET A 261 -14.93 0.07 -12.22
CA MET A 261 -14.94 1.12 -11.21
C MET A 261 -16.04 2.16 -11.47
N LEU A 262 -16.23 2.59 -12.72
CA LEU A 262 -17.31 3.51 -13.11
C LEU A 262 -18.70 2.95 -12.75
N SER A 263 -18.93 1.66 -12.94
CA SER A 263 -20.23 1.03 -12.68
C SER A 263 -20.46 0.62 -11.23
N GLY A 264 -19.41 0.25 -10.51
CA GLY A 264 -19.53 -0.38 -9.18
C GLY A 264 -19.10 0.47 -8.00
N PHE A 265 -18.32 1.56 -8.22
CA PHE A 265 -17.68 2.33 -7.14
C PHE A 265 -18.21 3.76 -7.01
N ASP A 266 -19.19 4.15 -7.81
CA ASP A 266 -19.73 5.53 -7.87
C ASP A 266 -18.64 6.59 -8.18
N MET A 267 -17.63 6.23 -8.96
CA MET A 267 -16.53 7.08 -9.39
C MET A 267 -16.79 7.60 -10.80
N SER A 268 -17.11 8.87 -10.97
CA SER A 268 -17.39 9.48 -12.28
C SER A 268 -16.36 10.54 -12.71
N LYS A 269 -15.54 11.04 -11.78
CA LYS A 269 -14.59 12.13 -12.03
C LYS A 269 -13.22 11.76 -11.46
N PHE A 270 -12.24 11.53 -12.34
CA PHE A 270 -10.86 11.24 -11.94
C PHE A 270 -9.87 11.46 -13.08
N VAL A 271 -8.61 11.57 -12.71
CA VAL A 271 -7.47 11.61 -13.64
C VAL A 271 -6.65 10.35 -13.44
N VAL A 272 -6.42 9.57 -14.50
CA VAL A 272 -5.59 8.37 -14.44
C VAL A 272 -4.13 8.73 -14.69
N CYS A 273 -3.25 8.35 -13.78
CA CYS A 273 -1.81 8.52 -13.92
C CYS A 273 -1.15 7.17 -14.21
N THR A 274 -0.43 7.05 -15.34
CA THR A 274 0.22 5.82 -15.79
C THR A 274 1.66 6.03 -16.20
N ASP A 275 2.39 4.92 -16.38
CA ASP A 275 3.68 4.95 -17.05
C ASP A 275 3.52 4.98 -18.58
N SER A 276 4.67 5.07 -19.30
CA SER A 276 4.68 5.06 -20.77
C SER A 276 4.25 3.73 -21.38
N GLY A 277 4.44 2.62 -20.68
CA GLY A 277 4.06 1.28 -21.13
C GLY A 277 2.55 1.08 -21.25
N LEU A 278 1.77 1.88 -20.51
CA LEU A 278 0.30 1.80 -20.43
C LEU A 278 -0.40 2.94 -21.20
N SER A 279 0.35 3.80 -21.91
CA SER A 279 -0.13 5.02 -22.56
C SER A 279 -0.57 4.81 -24.02
N SER A 280 -1.26 3.70 -24.35
CA SER A 280 -1.77 3.49 -25.71
C SER A 280 -2.75 4.59 -26.14
N ALA A 281 -2.89 4.82 -27.44
CA ALA A 281 -3.87 5.75 -27.98
C ALA A 281 -5.29 5.43 -27.48
N THR A 282 -5.64 4.16 -27.44
CA THR A 282 -6.94 3.68 -26.92
C THR A 282 -7.17 4.11 -25.46
N ASN A 283 -6.17 3.94 -24.59
CA ASN A 283 -6.26 4.32 -23.18
C ASN A 283 -6.37 5.84 -23.00
N ARG A 284 -5.60 6.62 -23.78
CA ARG A 284 -5.67 8.09 -23.76
C ARG A 284 -7.03 8.63 -24.26
N VAL A 285 -7.56 8.08 -25.34
CA VAL A 285 -8.87 8.48 -25.86
C VAL A 285 -9.99 8.11 -24.90
N PHE A 286 -9.97 6.93 -24.30
CA PHE A 286 -10.96 6.54 -23.30
C PHE A 286 -10.96 7.49 -22.09
N ASN A 287 -9.79 8.00 -21.70
CA ASN A 287 -9.61 8.96 -20.62
C ASN A 287 -9.57 10.44 -21.07
N SER A 288 -10.09 10.74 -22.27
CA SER A 288 -10.34 12.09 -22.77
C SER A 288 -11.85 12.32 -22.82
N TYR A 289 -12.50 12.27 -21.65
CA TYR A 289 -13.94 12.37 -21.53
C TYR A 289 -14.34 13.50 -20.58
N ASP A 290 -15.15 14.43 -21.07
CA ASP A 290 -15.73 15.51 -20.28
C ASP A 290 -17.20 15.69 -20.66
N SER A 291 -18.09 15.55 -19.67
CA SER A 291 -19.52 15.73 -19.81
C SER A 291 -20.15 16.11 -18.48
N GLU A 292 -21.43 16.49 -18.49
CA GLU A 292 -22.19 16.78 -17.25
C GLU A 292 -22.19 15.58 -16.28
N ASN A 293 -22.18 14.36 -16.78
CA ASN A 293 -22.26 13.12 -15.99
C ASN A 293 -20.90 12.55 -15.56
N GLY A 294 -19.79 13.19 -15.93
CA GLY A 294 -18.46 12.71 -15.51
C GLY A 294 -17.32 13.35 -16.28
N MET A 295 -16.14 13.33 -15.67
CA MET A 295 -14.90 13.79 -16.28
C MET A 295 -13.79 12.77 -16.07
N ARG A 296 -13.07 12.42 -17.13
CA ARG A 296 -11.85 11.63 -17.05
C ARG A 296 -10.73 12.35 -17.77
N GLY A 297 -9.59 12.43 -17.10
CA GLY A 297 -8.34 12.92 -17.67
C GLY A 297 -7.25 11.86 -17.55
N TYR A 298 -6.12 12.11 -18.19
CA TYR A 298 -4.94 11.29 -18.05
C TYR A 298 -3.67 12.10 -17.83
N ILE A 299 -2.72 11.52 -17.14
CA ILE A 299 -1.32 11.94 -17.06
C ILE A 299 -0.48 10.70 -17.37
N THR A 300 0.36 10.76 -18.41
CA THR A 300 1.20 9.63 -18.77
C THR A 300 2.64 10.05 -18.99
N THR A 301 3.59 9.23 -18.57
CA THR A 301 5.00 9.45 -18.87
C THR A 301 5.24 9.38 -20.38
N GLN A 302 5.97 10.35 -20.90
CA GLN A 302 6.32 10.44 -22.30
C GLN A 302 7.84 10.32 -22.48
N PRO A 303 8.37 9.21 -23.01
CA PRO A 303 9.78 9.12 -23.33
C PRO A 303 10.14 10.13 -24.44
N ILE A 304 11.09 11.02 -24.17
CA ILE A 304 11.49 12.08 -25.11
C ILE A 304 12.11 11.47 -26.38
N LYS A 305 12.88 10.40 -26.24
CA LYS A 305 13.60 9.71 -27.32
C LYS A 305 12.71 9.16 -28.46
N ILE A 306 11.41 8.95 -28.20
CA ILE A 306 10.46 8.44 -29.20
C ILE A 306 9.62 9.54 -29.85
N LEU A 307 9.77 10.78 -29.41
CA LEU A 307 9.13 11.92 -30.04
C LEU A 307 9.76 12.20 -31.41
N LYS A 308 9.03 12.91 -32.27
CA LYS A 308 9.57 13.42 -33.56
C LYS A 308 10.74 14.36 -33.27
N ASP A 309 11.74 14.40 -34.16
CA ASP A 309 13.00 15.13 -33.95
C ASP A 309 12.80 16.59 -33.54
N PHE A 310 11.91 17.33 -34.21
CA PHE A 310 11.63 18.72 -33.84
C PHE A 310 11.02 18.88 -32.42
N LEU A 311 10.34 17.86 -31.91
CA LEU A 311 9.83 17.84 -30.52
C LEU A 311 10.95 17.49 -29.54
N GLN A 312 11.87 16.59 -29.94
CA GLN A 312 13.04 16.28 -29.10
C GLN A 312 13.92 17.53 -28.95
N GLU A 313 14.22 18.22 -30.06
CA GLU A 313 14.94 19.50 -30.03
C GLU A 313 14.25 20.55 -29.18
N TRP A 314 12.91 20.67 -29.30
CA TRP A 314 12.14 21.57 -28.47
C TRP A 314 12.20 21.16 -26.97
N CYS A 315 12.14 19.87 -26.64
CA CYS A 315 12.24 19.40 -25.26
C CYS A 315 13.57 19.77 -24.61
N MET A 316 14.66 19.77 -25.38
CA MET A 316 16.03 19.97 -24.89
C MET A 316 16.56 21.40 -25.15
N ALA A 317 15.76 22.30 -25.72
CA ALA A 317 16.21 23.67 -25.98
C ALA A 317 16.61 24.39 -24.69
N ASP A 318 17.68 25.17 -24.75
CA ASP A 318 18.30 25.81 -23.61
C ASP A 318 17.42 26.87 -22.94
N ASP A 319 16.63 27.61 -23.69
CA ASP A 319 15.88 28.79 -23.23
C ASP A 319 14.38 28.51 -23.00
N GLY A 320 13.72 29.48 -22.38
CA GLY A 320 12.25 29.49 -22.25
C GLY A 320 11.70 28.64 -21.10
N TRP A 321 12.51 28.27 -20.13
CA TRP A 321 12.10 27.50 -18.95
C TRP A 321 11.47 28.38 -17.88
N LEU A 322 10.42 27.88 -17.23
CA LEU A 322 9.72 28.49 -16.12
C LEU A 322 10.03 27.72 -14.84
N LEU A 323 10.21 28.42 -13.72
CA LEU A 323 10.44 27.80 -12.43
C LEU A 323 9.11 27.37 -11.79
N ASP A 324 9.04 26.16 -11.23
CA ASP A 324 7.87 25.67 -10.50
C ASP A 324 7.62 26.56 -9.27
N GLY A 325 6.38 27.05 -9.14
CA GLY A 325 5.96 27.94 -8.06
C GLY A 325 6.28 29.44 -8.26
N ASP A 326 7.06 29.80 -9.28
CA ASP A 326 7.33 31.21 -9.61
C ASP A 326 6.21 31.80 -10.46
N ARG A 327 5.54 32.85 -9.93
CA ARG A 327 4.48 33.58 -10.60
C ARG A 327 4.96 34.79 -11.41
N SER A 328 6.25 35.09 -11.36
CA SER A 328 6.85 36.25 -12.05
C SER A 328 6.87 36.11 -13.57
N GLY A 329 6.76 34.88 -14.08
CA GLY A 329 6.90 34.58 -15.49
C GLY A 329 8.35 34.70 -16.02
N LYS A 330 9.34 34.80 -15.14
CA LYS A 330 10.74 34.84 -15.51
C LYS A 330 11.13 33.57 -16.26
N LYS A 331 11.79 33.74 -17.40
CA LYS A 331 12.33 32.65 -18.20
C LYS A 331 13.79 32.40 -17.82
N TYR A 332 14.14 31.13 -17.74
CA TYR A 332 15.47 30.66 -17.38
C TYR A 332 16.11 29.90 -18.54
N ARG A 333 17.43 29.86 -18.55
CA ARG A 333 18.25 29.05 -19.46
C ARG A 333 18.90 27.93 -18.66
N ILE A 334 18.89 26.70 -19.20
CA ILE A 334 19.46 25.53 -18.51
C ILE A 334 20.97 25.67 -18.35
N SER A 335 21.64 26.22 -19.35
CA SER A 335 23.10 26.44 -19.35
C SER A 335 23.56 27.43 -18.28
N GLU A 336 22.69 28.30 -17.78
CA GLU A 336 22.98 29.35 -16.80
C GLU A 336 22.62 28.95 -15.37
N LEU A 337 22.09 27.73 -15.15
CA LEU A 337 21.68 27.26 -13.82
C LEU A 337 22.90 27.01 -12.92
N ASP A 338 22.80 27.50 -11.70
CA ASP A 338 23.82 27.28 -10.66
C ASP A 338 23.64 25.89 -10.03
N ASN A 339 24.70 25.07 -10.05
CA ASN A 339 24.64 23.67 -9.59
C ASN A 339 24.32 23.51 -8.09
N GLU A 340 24.56 24.52 -7.26
CA GLU A 340 24.26 24.48 -5.83
C GLU A 340 22.92 25.16 -5.52
N LYS A 341 22.72 26.39 -6.00
CA LYS A 341 21.52 27.21 -5.70
C LYS A 341 20.26 26.71 -6.38
N ASP A 342 20.40 26.07 -7.55
CA ASP A 342 19.26 25.61 -8.36
C ASP A 342 19.09 24.09 -8.29
N ARG A 343 19.87 23.39 -7.49
CA ARG A 343 19.91 21.91 -7.42
C ARG A 343 18.56 21.27 -7.14
N ASP A 344 17.81 21.80 -6.20
CA ASP A 344 16.50 21.26 -5.78
C ASP A 344 15.32 21.88 -6.52
N LYS A 345 15.59 22.83 -7.42
CA LYS A 345 14.55 23.49 -8.23
C LYS A 345 14.14 22.62 -9.41
N ILE A 346 12.89 22.82 -9.83
CA ILE A 346 12.32 22.15 -10.99
C ILE A 346 11.88 23.23 -11.96
N PHE A 347 12.42 23.11 -13.17
CA PHE A 347 12.07 23.97 -14.27
C PHE A 347 11.18 23.21 -15.23
N TYR A 348 10.24 23.88 -15.88
CA TYR A 348 9.34 23.26 -16.84
C TYR A 348 9.06 24.14 -18.05
N ARG A 349 8.63 23.47 -19.13
CA ARG A 349 8.04 24.10 -20.30
C ARG A 349 6.94 23.21 -20.83
N SER A 350 5.98 23.80 -21.56
CA SER A 350 4.85 23.03 -22.10
C SER A 350 4.37 23.57 -23.43
N ARG A 351 3.79 22.69 -24.23
CA ARG A 351 3.08 23.04 -25.47
C ARG A 351 1.99 22.01 -25.76
N TRP A 352 0.97 22.43 -26.48
CA TRP A 352 0.01 21.51 -27.08
C TRP A 352 0.59 20.85 -28.32
N ILE A 353 0.37 19.55 -28.46
CA ILE A 353 0.80 18.75 -29.60
C ILE A 353 -0.38 17.92 -30.11
N LYS A 354 -0.32 17.56 -31.39
CA LYS A 354 -1.26 16.62 -32.04
C LYS A 354 -0.50 15.39 -32.45
N GLU A 355 -0.99 14.24 -32.02
CA GLU A 355 -0.42 12.93 -32.33
C GLU A 355 -1.49 12.06 -32.98
N GLU A 356 -1.17 11.41 -34.09
CA GLU A 356 -2.02 10.40 -34.71
C GLU A 356 -1.79 9.06 -33.99
N GLY A 357 -2.85 8.45 -33.50
CA GLY A 357 -2.81 7.16 -32.84
C GLY A 357 -3.86 6.19 -33.39
N ILE A 358 -3.59 4.89 -33.27
CA ILE A 358 -4.55 3.84 -33.58
C ILE A 358 -5.36 3.53 -32.34
N VAL A 359 -6.68 3.70 -32.42
CA VAL A 359 -7.63 3.41 -31.36
C VAL A 359 -8.32 2.10 -31.68
N HIS A 360 -8.16 1.12 -30.80
CA HIS A 360 -8.84 -0.17 -30.91
C HIS A 360 -10.26 -0.07 -30.33
N THR A 361 -11.26 -0.41 -31.14
CA THR A 361 -12.68 -0.42 -30.74
C THR A 361 -13.32 -1.76 -31.07
N ASP A 362 -14.49 -2.05 -30.50
CA ASP A 362 -15.24 -3.28 -30.77
C ASP A 362 -15.63 -3.41 -32.28
N SER A 363 -15.71 -2.28 -32.99
CA SER A 363 -16.02 -2.22 -34.44
C SER A 363 -14.77 -2.23 -35.34
N GLY A 364 -13.57 -2.36 -34.75
CA GLY A 364 -12.28 -2.37 -35.48
C GLY A 364 -11.36 -1.17 -35.13
N ASP A 365 -10.21 -1.15 -35.76
CA ASP A 365 -9.18 -0.16 -35.54
C ASP A 365 -9.48 1.13 -36.34
N ARG A 366 -9.32 2.27 -35.68
CA ARG A 366 -9.46 3.58 -36.35
C ARG A 366 -8.28 4.49 -36.02
N LYS A 367 -7.86 5.30 -36.98
CA LYS A 367 -6.91 6.38 -36.75
C LYS A 367 -7.64 7.58 -36.13
N GLN A 368 -7.06 8.14 -35.07
CA GLN A 368 -7.61 9.30 -34.38
C GLN A 368 -6.48 10.27 -34.00
N ILE A 369 -6.74 11.57 -34.16
CA ILE A 369 -5.84 12.61 -33.70
C ILE A 369 -6.10 12.84 -32.23
N ILE A 370 -5.06 12.72 -31.41
CA ILE A 370 -5.07 12.98 -29.98
C ILE A 370 -4.41 14.34 -29.77
N GLU A 371 -5.18 15.30 -29.26
CA GLU A 371 -4.66 16.60 -28.84
C GLU A 371 -4.32 16.55 -27.37
N GLN A 372 -3.05 16.85 -27.04
CA GLN A 372 -2.53 16.72 -25.67
C GLN A 372 -1.44 17.75 -25.39
N LYS A 373 -1.29 18.08 -24.11
CA LYS A 373 -0.25 18.97 -23.60
C LYS A 373 0.99 18.15 -23.28
N LEU A 374 2.08 18.41 -23.99
CA LEU A 374 3.42 17.90 -23.66
C LEU A 374 4.04 18.85 -22.63
N ILE A 375 4.37 18.32 -21.46
CA ILE A 375 5.04 19.03 -20.38
C ILE A 375 6.41 18.39 -20.18
N VAL A 376 7.47 19.19 -20.27
CA VAL A 376 8.84 18.75 -20.01
C VAL A 376 9.34 19.44 -18.77
N SER A 377 9.88 18.69 -17.83
CA SER A 377 10.56 19.20 -16.63
C SER A 377 12.06 18.94 -16.73
N TYR A 378 12.85 19.85 -16.14
CA TYR A 378 14.29 19.72 -15.98
C TYR A 378 14.68 19.92 -14.51
N SER A 379 15.60 19.11 -14.03
CA SER A 379 16.14 19.21 -12.67
C SER A 379 17.61 18.79 -12.64
N LEU A 380 18.46 19.61 -12.02
CA LEU A 380 19.88 19.31 -11.81
C LEU A 380 20.05 18.05 -10.93
N LYS A 381 19.23 17.90 -9.89
CA LYS A 381 19.23 16.71 -9.03
C LYS A 381 18.94 15.42 -9.80
N TYR A 382 17.97 15.47 -10.75
CA TYR A 382 17.65 14.31 -11.59
C TYR A 382 18.75 14.03 -12.61
N ARG A 383 19.35 15.06 -13.19
CA ARG A 383 20.54 14.96 -14.05
C ARG A 383 21.68 14.22 -13.33
N ASP A 384 22.03 14.67 -12.14
CA ASP A 384 23.11 14.10 -11.34
C ASP A 384 22.83 12.64 -10.95
N PHE A 385 21.59 12.33 -10.61
CA PHE A 385 21.14 10.95 -10.36
C PHE A 385 21.33 10.07 -11.59
N GLN A 386 20.88 10.51 -12.77
CA GLN A 386 21.01 9.74 -14.02
C GLN A 386 22.48 9.51 -14.37
N ARG A 387 23.33 10.51 -14.22
CA ARG A 387 24.80 10.41 -14.41
C ARG A 387 25.43 9.40 -13.45
N HIS A 388 25.04 9.44 -12.20
CA HIS A 388 25.53 8.48 -11.19
C HIS A 388 25.14 7.03 -11.55
N VAL A 389 23.87 6.79 -11.90
CA VAL A 389 23.40 5.46 -12.31
C VAL A 389 24.12 4.99 -13.57
N ARG A 390 24.26 5.85 -14.58
CA ARG A 390 24.97 5.53 -15.84
C ARG A 390 26.42 5.18 -15.58
N LYS A 391 27.13 5.96 -14.74
CA LYS A 391 28.52 5.67 -14.36
C LYS A 391 28.66 4.23 -13.83
N GLY A 392 27.82 3.84 -12.86
CA GLY A 392 27.84 2.49 -12.32
C GLY A 392 27.47 1.38 -13.34
N GLN A 393 26.69 1.72 -14.37
CA GLN A 393 26.39 0.78 -15.48
C GLN A 393 27.57 0.65 -16.45
N ILE A 394 28.26 1.75 -16.77
CA ILE A 394 29.48 1.76 -17.60
C ILE A 394 30.60 0.97 -16.92
N GLU A 395 30.81 1.14 -15.62
CA GLU A 395 31.79 0.37 -14.85
C GLU A 395 31.49 -1.15 -14.90
N ARG A 396 30.21 -1.53 -14.83
CA ARG A 396 29.80 -2.94 -14.99
C ARG A 396 30.04 -3.45 -16.42
N ALA A 397 29.78 -2.62 -17.44
CA ALA A 397 30.06 -2.94 -18.83
C ALA A 397 31.57 -3.16 -19.07
N ALA A 398 32.42 -2.29 -18.54
CA ALA A 398 33.88 -2.42 -18.60
C ALA A 398 34.38 -3.74 -17.98
N LYS A 399 33.88 -4.09 -16.78
CA LYS A 399 34.19 -5.39 -16.14
C LYS A 399 33.71 -6.59 -16.95
N MET A 400 32.63 -6.46 -17.75
CA MET A 400 32.18 -7.53 -18.64
C MET A 400 33.13 -7.72 -19.82
N ILE A 401 33.68 -6.65 -20.37
CA ILE A 401 34.70 -6.69 -21.43
C ILE A 401 35.98 -7.36 -20.91
N GLU A 402 36.48 -6.94 -19.74
CA GLU A 402 37.68 -7.52 -19.11
C GLU A 402 37.57 -9.04 -18.87
N ARG A 403 36.38 -9.52 -18.54
CA ARG A 403 36.10 -10.95 -18.31
C ARG A 403 35.95 -11.78 -19.59
N GLY A 404 36.14 -11.17 -20.78
CA GLY A 404 36.14 -11.89 -22.06
C GLY A 404 34.83 -12.58 -22.44
N ARG A 405 33.67 -12.10 -21.96
CA ARG A 405 32.36 -12.67 -22.34
C ARG A 405 32.06 -12.38 -23.81
N SER A 406 32.15 -13.42 -24.62
CA SER A 406 32.08 -13.33 -26.10
C SER A 406 30.68 -13.20 -26.70
N SER A 407 29.60 -13.46 -25.94
CA SER A 407 28.25 -13.37 -26.50
C SER A 407 27.45 -12.21 -25.89
N ILE A 408 27.33 -11.13 -26.66
CA ILE A 408 26.48 -9.98 -26.32
C ILE A 408 25.21 -10.09 -27.17
N GLU A 409 24.41 -11.11 -26.92
CA GLU A 409 23.12 -11.25 -27.55
C GLU A 409 22.05 -10.48 -26.78
N ARG A 410 21.40 -9.53 -27.43
CA ARG A 410 20.28 -8.67 -26.98
C ARG A 410 20.60 -7.60 -25.93
N LYS A 411 20.70 -6.37 -26.40
CA LYS A 411 20.81 -5.13 -25.60
C LYS A 411 19.41 -4.67 -25.14
N LYS A 412 19.08 -4.84 -23.86
CA LYS A 412 17.89 -4.20 -23.27
C LYS A 412 18.22 -2.76 -22.88
N GLN A 413 17.21 -1.88 -22.82
CA GLN A 413 17.37 -0.45 -22.50
C GLN A 413 18.07 -0.18 -21.15
N ASN A 414 17.92 -1.06 -20.18
CA ASN A 414 18.55 -0.94 -18.84
C ASN A 414 19.76 -1.88 -18.65
N ASP A 415 20.17 -2.63 -19.68
CA ASP A 415 21.29 -3.56 -19.60
C ASP A 415 22.62 -2.79 -19.75
N PRO A 416 23.60 -2.94 -18.85
CA PRO A 416 24.95 -2.40 -19.02
C PRO A 416 25.59 -2.74 -20.38
N LYS A 417 25.26 -3.88 -20.96
CA LYS A 417 25.72 -4.31 -22.29
C LYS A 417 25.41 -3.32 -23.42
N ARG A 418 24.41 -2.42 -23.25
CA ARG A 418 24.09 -1.40 -24.27
C ARG A 418 25.24 -0.42 -24.51
N PHE A 419 26.15 -0.28 -23.54
CA PHE A 419 27.34 0.54 -23.64
C PHE A 419 28.53 -0.19 -24.27
N ILE A 420 28.36 -1.43 -24.73
CA ILE A 420 29.43 -2.19 -25.36
C ILE A 420 29.20 -2.19 -26.88
N LYS A 421 30.20 -1.74 -27.61
CA LYS A 421 30.28 -1.84 -29.07
C LYS A 421 31.14 -3.07 -29.39
N THR A 422 30.68 -3.88 -30.35
CA THR A 422 31.42 -5.02 -30.86
C THR A 422 31.81 -4.70 -32.30
N ASP A 423 33.09 -4.54 -32.56
CA ASP A 423 33.64 -4.37 -33.87
C ASP A 423 34.19 -5.72 -34.36
N HIS A 424 33.79 -6.13 -35.55
CA HIS A 424 34.28 -7.32 -36.22
C HIS A 424 35.42 -6.94 -37.15
N THR A 425 36.64 -7.37 -36.88
CA THR A 425 37.82 -7.06 -37.67
C THR A 425 38.30 -8.30 -38.38
N THR A 426 38.66 -8.12 -39.67
CA THR A 426 39.34 -9.17 -40.43
C THR A 426 40.78 -8.76 -40.64
N LYS A 427 41.71 -9.72 -40.59
CA LYS A 427 43.12 -9.46 -40.86
C LYS A 427 43.43 -9.29 -42.36
N TYR A 428 42.52 -9.73 -43.24
CA TYR A 428 42.71 -9.74 -44.69
C TYR A 428 41.42 -9.52 -45.53
N GLY A 429 40.39 -8.87 -44.99
CA GLY A 429 39.18 -8.52 -45.76
C GLY A 429 38.13 -9.63 -45.95
N GLU A 430 38.30 -10.79 -45.32
CA GLU A 430 37.35 -11.90 -45.30
C GLU A 430 36.61 -11.99 -43.98
N ILE A 431 35.62 -12.89 -43.83
CA ILE A 431 34.73 -13.00 -42.64
C ILE A 431 35.51 -12.88 -41.32
N ALA A 432 35.06 -11.99 -40.44
CA ALA A 432 35.78 -11.62 -39.22
C ALA A 432 35.89 -12.77 -38.21
N ASP A 433 37.09 -13.27 -37.98
CA ASP A 433 37.38 -14.29 -36.97
C ASP A 433 37.55 -13.72 -35.54
N VAL A 434 37.71 -12.40 -35.42
CA VAL A 434 37.94 -11.74 -34.12
C VAL A 434 36.96 -10.63 -33.89
N SER A 435 36.21 -10.71 -32.80
CA SER A 435 35.35 -9.63 -32.30
C SER A 435 36.04 -8.87 -31.17
N ILE A 436 36.16 -7.57 -31.30
CA ILE A 436 36.71 -6.67 -30.28
C ILE A 436 35.57 -5.91 -29.63
N ASN A 437 35.44 -6.08 -28.33
CA ASN A 437 34.47 -5.36 -27.52
C ASN A 437 35.11 -4.12 -26.90
N SER A 438 34.49 -2.97 -27.07
CA SER A 438 34.91 -1.69 -26.49
C SER A 438 33.72 -0.91 -25.91
N ILE A 439 34.00 0.08 -25.07
CA ILE A 439 32.95 0.98 -24.58
C ILE A 439 32.52 1.92 -25.71
N ASP A 440 31.22 2.00 -25.97
CA ASP A 440 30.63 2.85 -27.00
C ASP A 440 30.45 4.29 -26.48
N GLN A 441 31.46 5.13 -26.69
CA GLN A 441 31.45 6.52 -26.22
C GLN A 441 30.37 7.34 -26.93
N SER A 442 30.10 7.09 -28.18
CA SER A 442 29.06 7.79 -28.96
C SER A 442 27.66 7.52 -28.42
N TYR A 443 27.42 6.29 -27.96
CA TYR A 443 26.16 5.93 -27.32
C TYR A 443 26.00 6.61 -25.96
N ILE A 444 27.08 6.72 -25.19
CA ILE A 444 27.08 7.43 -23.91
C ILE A 444 26.72 8.90 -24.12
N GLU A 445 27.40 9.60 -25.03
CA GLU A 445 27.15 11.00 -25.37
C GLU A 445 25.70 11.24 -25.85
N ASN A 446 25.14 10.29 -26.61
CA ASN A 446 23.74 10.35 -27.02
C ASN A 446 22.76 10.18 -25.84
N GLU A 447 23.08 9.36 -24.86
CA GLU A 447 22.25 9.28 -23.65
C GLU A 447 22.37 10.53 -22.77
N GLU A 448 23.55 11.14 -22.68
CA GLU A 448 23.83 12.33 -21.88
C GLU A 448 23.01 13.55 -22.26
N LYS A 449 22.62 13.67 -23.53
CA LYS A 449 21.76 14.76 -24.03
C LYS A 449 20.42 14.85 -23.31
N TYR A 450 19.93 13.72 -22.79
CA TYR A 450 18.62 13.62 -22.13
C TYR A 450 18.71 13.74 -20.60
N ASP A 451 19.90 13.98 -20.04
CA ASP A 451 20.08 14.04 -18.60
C ASP A 451 19.35 15.22 -17.97
N GLY A 452 18.62 14.96 -16.91
CA GLY A 452 17.82 15.94 -16.19
C GLY A 452 16.43 16.18 -16.76
N PHE A 453 16.14 15.73 -17.97
CA PHE A 453 14.86 15.92 -18.63
C PHE A 453 13.88 14.78 -18.32
N TYR A 454 12.63 15.15 -18.06
CA TYR A 454 11.53 14.22 -17.88
C TYR A 454 10.26 14.80 -18.49
N ALA A 455 9.51 14.00 -19.24
CA ALA A 455 8.32 14.50 -19.92
C ALA A 455 7.07 13.68 -19.60
N VAL A 456 5.94 14.37 -19.60
CA VAL A 456 4.59 13.80 -19.46
C VAL A 456 3.66 14.38 -20.53
N CYS A 457 2.66 13.60 -20.93
CA CYS A 457 1.55 14.03 -21.75
C CYS A 457 0.25 13.98 -20.96
N THR A 458 -0.65 14.94 -21.19
CA THR A 458 -1.95 15.04 -20.54
C THR A 458 -2.95 15.78 -21.42
N ASN A 459 -4.24 15.48 -21.26
CA ASN A 459 -5.34 16.27 -21.83
C ASN A 459 -5.81 17.42 -20.91
N LEU A 460 -5.21 17.56 -19.72
CA LEU A 460 -5.61 18.56 -18.73
C LEU A 460 -5.02 19.93 -19.02
N ASN A 461 -5.78 20.96 -18.68
CA ASN A 461 -5.32 22.36 -18.74
C ASN A 461 -4.97 22.94 -17.37
N ASP A 462 -4.78 22.06 -16.39
CA ASP A 462 -4.45 22.43 -15.01
C ASP A 462 -3.03 23.01 -14.86
N ASN A 463 -2.74 23.47 -13.64
CA ASN A 463 -1.42 23.98 -13.27
C ASN A 463 -0.35 22.90 -13.50
N ILE A 464 0.71 23.26 -14.25
CA ILE A 464 1.77 22.33 -14.66
C ILE A 464 2.47 21.71 -13.47
N GLY A 465 2.80 22.49 -12.43
CA GLY A 465 3.43 21.98 -11.22
C GLY A 465 2.59 20.93 -10.51
N SER A 466 1.26 21.08 -10.52
CA SER A 466 0.34 20.08 -9.95
C SER A 466 0.36 18.77 -10.75
N ILE A 467 0.37 18.84 -12.08
CA ILE A 467 0.47 17.67 -12.97
C ILE A 467 1.80 16.94 -12.76
N VAL A 468 2.90 17.68 -12.70
CA VAL A 468 4.25 17.09 -12.47
C VAL A 468 4.33 16.43 -11.09
N ARG A 469 3.79 17.08 -10.05
CA ARG A 469 3.73 16.50 -8.69
C ARG A 469 2.86 15.26 -8.64
N ALA A 470 1.71 15.25 -9.30
CA ALA A 470 0.85 14.06 -9.40
C ALA A 470 1.64 12.90 -10.04
N ASN A 471 2.29 13.13 -11.19
CA ASN A 471 3.06 12.08 -11.83
C ASN A 471 4.24 11.57 -10.98
N LYS A 472 4.87 12.42 -10.19
CA LYS A 472 5.96 12.00 -9.28
C LYS A 472 5.51 11.02 -8.21
N ARG A 473 4.27 11.08 -7.75
CA ARG A 473 3.72 10.16 -6.73
C ARG A 473 3.46 8.74 -7.26
N ARG A 474 3.63 8.49 -8.53
CA ARG A 474 3.46 7.16 -9.13
C ARG A 474 4.34 6.07 -8.48
N TRP A 475 5.47 6.43 -7.87
CA TRP A 475 6.30 5.47 -7.14
C TRP A 475 5.54 4.74 -6.01
N GLU A 476 4.47 5.33 -5.46
CA GLU A 476 3.69 4.72 -4.38
C GLU A 476 2.99 3.42 -4.82
N ILE A 477 2.63 3.28 -6.12
CA ILE A 477 2.06 2.02 -6.62
C ILE A 477 3.13 0.94 -6.79
N GLU A 478 4.35 1.33 -7.15
CA GLU A 478 5.50 0.43 -7.21
C GLU A 478 5.81 -0.11 -5.80
N GLU A 479 5.68 0.74 -4.77
CA GLU A 479 5.79 0.37 -3.36
C GLU A 479 4.68 -0.62 -2.93
N CYS A 480 3.43 -0.42 -3.37
CA CYS A 480 2.36 -1.38 -3.14
C CYS A 480 2.72 -2.77 -3.68
N PHE A 481 3.27 -2.84 -4.89
CA PHE A 481 3.73 -4.11 -5.46
C PHE A 481 4.93 -4.70 -4.74
N ARG A 482 5.86 -3.87 -4.27
CA ARG A 482 7.01 -4.31 -3.46
C ARG A 482 6.52 -4.97 -2.18
N ILE A 483 5.62 -4.32 -1.43
CA ILE A 483 5.02 -4.84 -0.20
C ILE A 483 4.35 -6.19 -0.47
N MET A 484 3.50 -6.27 -1.50
CA MET A 484 2.82 -7.53 -1.83
C MET A 484 3.81 -8.66 -2.16
N LYS A 485 4.87 -8.37 -2.92
CA LYS A 485 5.81 -9.37 -3.40
C LYS A 485 6.83 -9.80 -2.35
N THR A 486 7.32 -8.86 -1.55
CA THR A 486 8.44 -9.05 -0.64
C THR A 486 7.96 -9.26 0.79
N ASP A 487 7.20 -8.29 1.32
CA ASP A 487 6.82 -8.30 2.74
C ASP A 487 5.65 -9.26 3.02
N PHE A 488 4.74 -9.40 2.06
CA PHE A 488 3.60 -10.33 2.17
C PHE A 488 3.84 -11.65 1.44
N GLU A 489 5.00 -11.85 0.82
CA GLU A 489 5.36 -13.08 0.11
C GLU A 489 4.21 -13.64 -0.77
N ALA A 490 3.56 -12.73 -1.54
CA ALA A 490 2.47 -13.14 -2.42
C ALA A 490 2.92 -14.09 -3.55
N ARG A 491 4.21 -14.38 -3.62
CA ARG A 491 4.86 -15.30 -4.57
C ARG A 491 6.00 -16.08 -3.90
N PRO A 492 6.29 -17.33 -4.34
CA PRO A 492 5.54 -18.08 -5.34
C PRO A 492 4.13 -18.43 -4.89
N VAL A 493 3.19 -18.56 -5.86
CA VAL A 493 1.80 -18.92 -5.56
C VAL A 493 1.66 -20.44 -5.57
N TYR A 494 1.26 -21.02 -4.44
CA TYR A 494 1.12 -22.47 -4.24
C TYR A 494 -0.31 -23.00 -4.49
N LEU A 495 -1.10 -22.31 -5.29
CA LEU A 495 -2.48 -22.69 -5.63
C LEU A 495 -2.58 -22.94 -7.13
N ASN A 496 -3.35 -23.97 -7.52
CA ASN A 496 -3.46 -24.37 -8.92
C ASN A 496 -4.74 -23.85 -9.56
N ARG A 497 -5.89 -23.95 -8.88
CA ARG A 497 -7.19 -23.58 -9.42
C ARG A 497 -7.30 -22.05 -9.57
N LYS A 498 -7.85 -21.60 -10.71
CA LYS A 498 -8.03 -20.18 -11.06
C LYS A 498 -8.79 -19.39 -9.99
N ASP A 499 -9.91 -19.94 -9.49
CA ASP A 499 -10.70 -19.31 -8.42
C ASP A 499 -9.87 -19.13 -7.14
N ARG A 500 -9.12 -20.12 -6.73
CA ARG A 500 -8.28 -20.05 -5.53
C ARG A 500 -7.09 -19.08 -5.69
N ILE A 501 -6.55 -18.97 -6.90
CA ILE A 501 -5.53 -17.97 -7.24
C ILE A 501 -6.11 -16.56 -7.08
N LEU A 502 -7.31 -16.31 -7.62
CA LEU A 502 -7.99 -15.02 -7.43
C LEU A 502 -8.23 -14.71 -5.96
N ALA A 503 -8.74 -15.68 -5.17
CA ALA A 503 -8.95 -15.52 -3.73
C ALA A 503 -7.64 -15.21 -2.96
N HIS A 504 -6.52 -15.80 -3.39
CA HIS A 504 -5.22 -15.46 -2.82
C HIS A 504 -4.88 -13.98 -3.05
N PHE A 505 -5.08 -13.47 -4.26
CA PHE A 505 -4.82 -12.05 -4.56
C PHE A 505 -5.83 -11.12 -3.91
N ILE A 506 -7.09 -11.52 -3.73
CA ILE A 506 -8.06 -10.79 -2.88
C ILE A 506 -7.54 -10.69 -1.45
N THR A 507 -7.04 -11.78 -0.88
CA THR A 507 -6.46 -11.77 0.47
C THR A 507 -5.27 -10.80 0.54
N CYS A 508 -4.34 -10.85 -0.41
CA CYS A 508 -3.20 -9.93 -0.48
C CYS A 508 -3.62 -8.47 -0.66
N PHE A 509 -4.61 -8.21 -1.50
CA PHE A 509 -5.17 -6.88 -1.72
C PHE A 509 -5.80 -6.29 -0.46
N ILE A 510 -6.60 -7.07 0.27
CA ILE A 510 -7.19 -6.62 1.53
C ILE A 510 -6.10 -6.42 2.59
N SER A 511 -5.12 -7.32 2.67
CA SER A 511 -3.96 -7.17 3.56
C SER A 511 -3.20 -5.88 3.30
N LEU A 512 -2.99 -5.52 2.03
CA LEU A 512 -2.36 -4.26 1.65
C LEU A 512 -3.18 -3.05 2.10
N ILE A 513 -4.50 -3.08 1.94
CA ILE A 513 -5.38 -2.01 2.43
C ILE A 513 -5.28 -1.87 3.95
N VAL A 514 -5.42 -2.96 4.70
CA VAL A 514 -5.33 -2.96 6.17
C VAL A 514 -3.97 -2.40 6.61
N TYR A 515 -2.88 -2.81 5.97
CA TYR A 515 -1.54 -2.33 6.27
C TYR A 515 -1.39 -0.81 5.96
N ARG A 516 -1.90 -0.32 4.82
CA ARG A 516 -1.87 1.11 4.48
C ARG A 516 -2.66 1.96 5.49
N TYR A 517 -3.75 1.44 6.03
CA TYR A 517 -4.46 2.12 7.12
C TYR A 517 -3.67 2.10 8.44
N LEU A 518 -2.90 1.03 8.72
CA LEU A 518 -1.98 0.98 9.86
C LEU A 518 -0.90 2.06 9.77
N GLU A 519 -0.25 2.19 8.61
CA GLU A 519 0.72 3.27 8.36
C GLU A 519 0.10 4.66 8.60
N LYS A 520 -1.11 4.88 8.10
CA LYS A 520 -1.84 6.16 8.28
C LYS A 520 -2.20 6.43 9.74
N LYS A 521 -2.66 5.44 10.49
CA LYS A 521 -2.92 5.58 11.95
C LYS A 521 -1.64 5.95 12.71
N LEU A 522 -0.48 5.54 12.22
CA LEU A 522 0.84 5.93 12.72
C LEU A 522 1.39 7.22 12.09
N ASN A 523 0.56 7.98 11.34
CA ASN A 523 0.93 9.22 10.65
C ASN A 523 2.11 9.06 9.66
N ASN A 524 2.31 7.88 9.10
CA ASN A 524 3.40 7.51 8.18
C ASN A 524 4.81 7.82 8.76
N LYS A 525 4.97 7.74 10.08
CA LYS A 525 6.25 8.01 10.75
C LYS A 525 7.22 6.83 10.73
N TYR A 526 6.72 5.63 10.56
CA TYR A 526 7.48 4.39 10.65
C TYR A 526 7.43 3.65 9.33
N THR A 527 8.53 2.99 8.99
CA THR A 527 8.62 2.16 7.78
C THR A 527 8.06 0.76 8.02
N ILE A 528 7.78 0.03 6.92
CA ILE A 528 7.33 -1.36 7.00
C ILE A 528 8.32 -2.25 7.75
N ASP A 529 9.63 -2.03 7.55
CA ASP A 529 10.72 -2.76 8.21
C ASP A 529 10.79 -2.51 9.73
N GLN A 530 10.12 -1.48 10.23
CA GLN A 530 9.96 -1.20 11.66
C GLN A 530 8.63 -1.75 12.18
N ILE A 531 7.53 -1.53 11.46
CA ILE A 531 6.19 -1.89 11.90
C ILE A 531 6.02 -3.41 11.96
N LEU A 532 6.32 -4.13 10.86
CA LEU A 532 6.07 -5.57 10.80
C LEU A 532 6.83 -6.36 11.86
N PRO A 533 8.16 -6.23 12.04
CA PRO A 533 8.86 -6.95 13.09
C PRO A 533 8.30 -6.63 14.49
N THR A 534 7.96 -5.36 14.75
CA THR A 534 7.42 -4.97 16.06
C THR A 534 6.12 -5.70 16.37
N ILE A 535 5.12 -5.73 15.46
CA ILE A 535 3.85 -6.41 15.70
C ILE A 535 3.97 -7.95 15.62
N GLN A 536 4.94 -8.48 14.89
CA GLN A 536 5.27 -9.90 14.86
C GLN A 536 5.81 -10.40 16.20
N GLU A 537 6.60 -9.57 16.89
CA GLU A 537 7.22 -9.88 18.17
C GLU A 537 6.31 -9.63 19.39
N MET A 538 5.11 -9.01 19.20
CA MET A 538 4.18 -8.73 20.31
C MET A 538 3.50 -9.99 20.81
N ASP A 539 4.27 -10.85 21.47
CA ASP A 539 3.83 -12.13 21.98
C ASP A 539 3.52 -12.08 23.48
N PHE A 540 2.70 -13.04 23.92
CA PHE A 540 2.17 -13.19 25.28
C PHE A 540 2.27 -14.63 25.74
N ILE A 541 2.56 -14.81 27.02
CA ILE A 541 2.34 -16.08 27.73
C ILE A 541 0.97 -16.01 28.40
N LYS A 542 0.14 -17.02 28.20
CA LYS A 542 -1.16 -17.14 28.85
C LYS A 542 -1.01 -17.90 30.17
N TYR A 543 -1.50 -17.34 31.25
CA TYR A 543 -1.64 -18.00 32.55
C TYR A 543 -3.11 -18.26 32.82
N GLU A 544 -3.49 -19.52 32.89
CA GLU A 544 -4.89 -19.91 33.11
C GLU A 544 -5.49 -19.27 34.37
N GLY A 545 -6.69 -18.72 34.25
CA GLY A 545 -7.40 -18.03 35.33
C GLY A 545 -6.79 -16.69 35.77
N LYS A 546 -5.61 -16.30 35.28
CA LYS A 546 -4.90 -15.07 35.68
C LYS A 546 -4.91 -14.00 34.58
N GLY A 547 -4.28 -14.25 33.43
CA GLY A 547 -4.15 -13.27 32.37
C GLY A 547 -3.06 -13.60 31.37
N TYR A 548 -2.60 -12.55 30.68
CA TYR A 548 -1.62 -12.61 29.61
C TYR A 548 -0.40 -11.77 29.99
N GLN A 549 0.77 -12.37 30.06
CA GLN A 549 2.03 -11.68 30.28
C GLN A 549 2.65 -11.30 28.94
N PRO A 550 2.82 -10.01 28.61
CA PRO A 550 3.61 -9.60 27.45
C PRO A 550 5.07 -10.02 27.62
N ILE A 551 5.66 -10.56 26.55
CA ILE A 551 7.07 -10.95 26.51
C ILE A 551 7.85 -10.20 25.42
N TYR A 552 7.25 -9.16 24.86
CA TYR A 552 7.88 -8.25 23.89
C TYR A 552 8.56 -7.06 24.57
N THR A 553 9.49 -6.43 23.88
CA THR A 553 10.16 -5.21 24.35
C THR A 553 9.27 -3.99 24.08
N ARG A 554 9.04 -3.18 25.13
CA ARG A 554 8.36 -1.89 24.99
C ARG A 554 9.30 -0.88 24.33
N THR A 555 8.85 -0.25 23.23
CA THR A 555 9.57 0.75 22.44
C THR A 555 8.69 1.96 22.17
N GLU A 556 9.24 3.05 21.61
CA GLU A 556 8.46 4.20 21.16
C GLU A 556 7.38 3.80 20.12
N LEU A 557 7.68 2.83 19.26
CA LEU A 557 6.71 2.34 18.27
C LEU A 557 5.58 1.56 18.93
N THR A 558 5.87 0.70 19.94
CA THR A 558 4.78 0.01 20.68
C THR A 558 3.91 0.99 21.43
N ASP A 559 4.49 2.06 21.99
CA ASP A 559 3.71 3.11 22.65
C ASP A 559 2.86 3.89 21.63
N ALA A 560 3.43 4.25 20.47
CA ALA A 560 2.69 4.90 19.40
C ALA A 560 1.52 4.04 18.86
N LEU A 561 1.69 2.73 18.76
CA LEU A 561 0.61 1.80 18.43
C LEU A 561 -0.51 1.85 19.47
N HIS A 562 -0.17 1.71 20.76
CA HIS A 562 -1.16 1.75 21.83
C HIS A 562 -1.92 3.09 21.90
N ASP A 563 -1.23 4.20 21.69
CA ASP A 563 -1.83 5.54 21.66
C ASP A 563 -2.78 5.72 20.46
N ALA A 564 -2.35 5.26 19.28
CA ALA A 564 -3.14 5.38 18.06
C ALA A 564 -4.44 4.55 18.08
N PHE A 565 -4.43 3.40 18.79
CA PHE A 565 -5.56 2.47 18.85
C PHE A 565 -6.37 2.53 20.16
N GLY A 566 -5.92 3.32 21.14
CA GLY A 566 -6.66 3.57 22.37
C GLY A 566 -6.78 2.38 23.31
N PHE A 567 -5.93 1.36 23.18
CA PHE A 567 -5.79 0.26 24.14
C PHE A 567 -4.32 0.03 24.48
N CYS A 568 -4.04 -0.58 25.62
CA CYS A 568 -2.66 -0.81 26.06
C CYS A 568 -2.48 -2.22 26.62
N THR A 569 -1.50 -2.92 26.06
CA THR A 569 -1.07 -4.26 26.51
C THR A 569 0.32 -4.26 27.15
N SER A 570 1.04 -3.12 27.19
CA SER A 570 2.39 -2.97 27.77
C SER A 570 2.33 -2.88 29.32
N LYS A 571 1.83 -3.94 29.96
CA LYS A 571 1.76 -4.10 31.41
C LYS A 571 2.44 -5.41 31.80
N GLN A 572 2.93 -5.54 33.05
CA GLN A 572 3.55 -6.79 33.50
C GLN A 572 2.63 -8.01 33.32
N ILE A 573 1.33 -7.82 33.49
CA ILE A 573 0.29 -8.79 33.13
C ILE A 573 -0.98 -8.05 32.71
N VAL A 574 -1.66 -8.55 31.70
CA VAL A 574 -2.96 -8.08 31.22
C VAL A 574 -4.02 -9.05 31.74
N PRO A 575 -4.87 -8.69 32.73
CA PRO A 575 -5.90 -9.57 33.22
C PRO A 575 -6.86 -10.07 32.15
N ILE A 576 -7.43 -11.28 32.30
CA ILE A 576 -8.36 -11.88 31.33
C ILE A 576 -9.50 -10.93 30.96
N LYS A 577 -10.11 -10.26 31.96
CA LYS A 577 -11.21 -9.32 31.74
C LYS A 577 -10.78 -8.13 30.88
N LYS A 578 -9.58 -7.58 31.14
CA LYS A 578 -9.02 -6.48 30.34
C LYS A 578 -8.74 -6.90 28.90
N MET A 579 -8.18 -8.10 28.71
CA MET A 579 -7.95 -8.65 27.37
C MET A 579 -9.26 -8.86 26.60
N ARG A 580 -10.30 -9.40 27.26
CA ARG A 580 -11.65 -9.51 26.65
C ARG A 580 -12.24 -8.16 26.27
N ASN A 581 -12.00 -7.12 27.08
CA ASN A 581 -12.43 -5.76 26.73
C ASN A 581 -11.70 -5.24 25.50
N ILE A 582 -10.39 -5.53 25.35
CA ILE A 582 -9.61 -5.18 24.16
C ILE A 582 -10.18 -5.92 22.93
N PHE A 583 -10.48 -7.23 23.01
CA PHE A 583 -11.13 -7.96 21.92
C PHE A 583 -12.47 -7.34 21.51
N SER A 584 -13.27 -6.93 22.49
CA SER A 584 -14.55 -6.25 22.20
C SER A 584 -14.36 -4.86 21.62
N GLN A 585 -13.32 -4.13 22.02
CA GLN A 585 -12.99 -2.81 21.50
C GLN A 585 -12.53 -2.88 20.05
N THR A 586 -11.62 -3.79 19.73
CA THR A 586 -11.05 -3.96 18.38
C THR A 586 -12.04 -4.59 17.39
N LYS A 587 -13.24 -5.00 17.82
CA LYS A 587 -14.33 -5.53 16.98
C LYS A 587 -15.51 -4.56 16.82
N LYS A 588 -15.37 -3.32 17.21
CA LYS A 588 -16.39 -2.27 17.03
C LYS A 588 -16.22 -1.57 15.68
#